data_d408ad5db4a629ee741a4555021483ac
#
_entry.id   d408ad5db4a629ee741a4555021483ac
#
_cell.length_a   1.000
_cell.length_b   1.000
_cell.length_c   1.000
_cell.angle_alpha   90.00
_cell.angle_beta   90.00
_cell.angle_gamma   90.00
#
_symmetry.space_group_name_H-M   'P 1'
#
loop_
_entity.id
_entity.type
_entity.pdbx_description
1 polymer ?
#
loop_
_entity_poly.entity_id
_entity_poly.type
_entity_poly.pdbx_seq_one_letter_code
_entity_poly.pdbx_strand_id
1 'polypeptide(L)'
;PNTECTENRLDKIEFTFTPQLTTFQLRLISTDGEPVTINEFEVYGKEKKNMIVPVIQNELPDRVHKEFPKDMLVTVNKDVIGNTMKYVAYNQGYYMPGSNISGWLEYSNVNSLRVWTSMNDYVPEEAVNYQKNLNTLEEFEAYKHELRSSPEKNNFIKWKLILERCRKQQFSTNSMVFEYALLELKRLNIDVVLQMNSTDFDHTWSNKWKQWQRFYALAFYAAKTGDVTMFAMQNEPNHRHSGPMKITQYVDAMKIVSDAIYCAIQDVNKLYGKHLKSRFVSPVTAGSNANWWAEVV
;
A
#
# COMPACT_ATOMS: atom_id res chain seq x y z
N PRO A 1 30.08 -5.21 25.70
CA PRO A 1 30.73 -6.52 25.52
C PRO A 1 30.35 -7.06 24.17
N ASN A 2 31.35 -7.52 23.42
CA ASN A 2 31.10 -8.23 22.17
C ASN A 2 30.93 -9.70 22.51
N THR A 3 29.83 -10.29 22.12
CA THR A 3 29.62 -11.72 22.21
C THR A 3 29.70 -12.29 20.81
N GLU A 4 30.60 -13.21 20.58
CA GLU A 4 30.90 -13.80 19.29
C GLU A 4 30.38 -15.24 19.27
N CYS A 5 29.65 -15.60 18.20
CA CYS A 5 29.21 -16.97 17.94
C CYS A 5 30.09 -17.55 16.83
N THR A 6 30.94 -18.49 17.15
CA THR A 6 31.87 -19.08 16.18
C THR A 6 31.39 -20.37 15.55
N GLU A 7 30.28 -20.94 16.04
CA GLU A 7 29.67 -22.15 15.47
C GLU A 7 28.16 -22.02 15.37
N ASN A 8 27.69 -21.72 14.19
CA ASN A 8 26.23 -21.61 13.90
C ASN A 8 25.73 -22.92 13.27
N ARG A 9 25.51 -23.94 14.08
CA ARG A 9 24.94 -25.23 13.64
C ARG A 9 23.60 -25.55 14.29
N LEU A 10 23.01 -24.60 15.02
CA LEU A 10 21.75 -24.78 15.75
C LEU A 10 20.64 -23.96 15.11
N ASP A 11 19.43 -24.49 15.14
CA ASP A 11 18.23 -23.80 14.72
C ASP A 11 17.90 -22.58 15.60
N LYS A 12 18.49 -22.51 16.78
CA LYS A 12 18.36 -21.41 17.75
C LYS A 12 19.69 -21.09 18.41
N ILE A 13 20.06 -19.81 18.43
CA ILE A 13 21.22 -19.30 19.16
C ILE A 13 20.71 -18.33 20.23
N GLU A 14 21.15 -18.53 21.47
CA GLU A 14 20.79 -17.70 22.59
C GLU A 14 22.04 -17.09 23.23
N PHE A 15 22.04 -15.74 23.33
CA PHE A 15 23.13 -15.01 24.02
C PHE A 15 22.63 -14.42 25.33
N THR A 16 23.31 -14.71 26.39
CA THR A 16 23.08 -14.10 27.70
C THR A 16 24.19 -13.12 28.03
N PHE A 17 23.83 -11.87 28.27
CA PHE A 17 24.77 -10.83 28.64
C PHE A 17 24.98 -10.80 30.16
N THR A 18 26.25 -10.96 30.59
CA THR A 18 26.66 -10.87 32.00
C THR A 18 27.88 -9.96 32.12
N PRO A 19 27.80 -8.78 32.78
CA PRO A 19 26.61 -8.21 33.42
C PRO A 19 25.51 -7.83 32.44
N GLN A 20 24.29 -7.66 32.95
CA GLN A 20 23.16 -7.27 32.12
C GLN A 20 23.47 -5.98 31.38
N LEU A 21 23.24 -6.00 30.07
CA LEU A 21 23.39 -4.84 29.21
C LEU A 21 22.13 -3.99 29.27
N THR A 22 22.31 -2.70 29.39
CA THR A 22 21.30 -1.70 29.20
C THR A 22 21.60 -0.99 27.89
N THR A 23 20.75 -1.12 26.89
CA THR A 23 20.96 -0.53 25.57
C THR A 23 19.63 -0.20 24.90
N PHE A 24 19.62 0.81 24.02
CA PHE A 24 18.49 1.11 23.16
C PHE A 24 18.71 0.64 21.71
N GLN A 25 19.85 0.07 21.39
CA GLN A 25 20.14 -0.47 20.07
C GLN A 25 20.96 -1.75 20.16
N LEU A 26 20.47 -2.79 19.52
CA LEU A 26 21.19 -4.02 19.27
C LEU A 26 21.56 -4.10 17.80
N ARG A 27 22.80 -4.51 17.52
CA ARG A 27 23.29 -4.70 16.16
C ARG A 27 23.96 -6.05 16.04
N LEU A 28 23.53 -6.84 15.07
CA LEU A 28 24.21 -8.03 14.62
C LEU A 28 25.12 -7.67 13.45
N ILE A 29 26.36 -8.12 13.50
CA ILE A 29 27.37 -7.87 12.47
C ILE A 29 27.99 -9.21 12.11
N SER A 30 27.98 -9.56 10.81
CA SER A 30 28.82 -10.65 10.29
C SER A 30 30.28 -10.22 10.35
N THR A 31 31.14 -11.05 10.94
CA THR A 31 32.57 -10.75 11.09
C THR A 31 33.39 -11.21 9.89
N ASP A 32 32.84 -12.11 9.08
CA ASP A 32 33.48 -12.65 7.86
C ASP A 32 33.04 -11.92 6.59
N GLY A 33 32.10 -10.97 6.69
CA GLY A 33 31.57 -10.20 5.56
C GLY A 33 30.52 -10.94 4.73
N GLU A 34 30.18 -12.17 5.09
CA GLU A 34 29.16 -12.95 4.39
C GLU A 34 27.74 -12.54 4.83
N PRO A 35 26.73 -12.64 3.94
CA PRO A 35 25.36 -12.36 4.29
C PRO A 35 24.83 -13.30 5.36
N VAL A 36 24.26 -12.75 6.42
CA VAL A 36 23.58 -13.54 7.47
C VAL A 36 22.09 -13.52 7.22
N THR A 37 21.48 -14.70 7.16
CA THR A 37 20.01 -14.83 7.12
C THR A 37 19.51 -15.06 8.54
N ILE A 38 18.65 -14.17 9.00
CA ILE A 38 18.00 -14.25 10.31
C ILE A 38 16.52 -14.47 10.09
N ASN A 39 16.01 -15.62 10.52
CA ASN A 39 14.59 -15.95 10.40
C ASN A 39 13.76 -15.29 11.50
N GLU A 40 14.32 -15.21 12.71
CA GLU A 40 13.67 -14.63 13.88
C GLU A 40 14.70 -14.01 14.80
N PHE A 41 14.39 -12.87 15.38
CA PHE A 41 15.24 -12.18 16.35
C PHE A 41 14.41 -11.74 17.55
N GLU A 42 14.66 -12.35 18.70
CA GLU A 42 13.96 -12.07 19.94
C GLU A 42 14.90 -11.44 20.96
N VAL A 43 14.42 -10.47 21.71
CA VAL A 43 15.15 -9.81 22.79
C VAL A 43 14.38 -9.95 24.09
N TYR A 44 15.00 -10.57 25.07
CA TYR A 44 14.45 -10.76 26.41
C TYR A 44 15.12 -9.83 27.42
N GLY A 45 14.33 -9.16 28.25
CA GLY A 45 14.82 -8.27 29.28
C GLY A 45 13.96 -8.28 30.54
N LYS A 46 14.49 -7.76 31.66
CA LYS A 46 13.73 -7.53 32.88
C LYS A 46 13.20 -6.09 32.90
N GLU A 47 11.95 -5.93 33.29
CA GLU A 47 11.33 -4.63 33.50
C GLU A 47 12.02 -3.86 34.63
N LYS A 48 12.36 -2.59 34.42
CA LYS A 48 12.83 -1.68 35.45
C LYS A 48 11.79 -0.59 35.69
N LYS A 49 11.14 -0.64 36.84
CA LYS A 49 10.15 0.38 37.23
C LYS A 49 10.83 1.75 37.39
N ASN A 50 10.19 2.80 36.86
CA ASN A 50 10.54 4.23 37.02
C ASN A 50 11.67 4.76 36.11
N MET A 51 11.57 4.57 34.79
CA MET A 51 12.33 5.40 33.86
C MET A 51 11.44 6.37 33.11
N ILE A 52 11.86 7.64 33.13
CA ILE A 52 11.31 8.65 32.23
C ILE A 52 11.87 8.35 30.84
N VAL A 53 11.02 7.92 29.93
CA VAL A 53 11.39 7.79 28.51
C VAL A 53 11.53 9.21 27.96
N PRO A 54 12.73 9.63 27.50
CA PRO A 54 12.85 10.92 26.86
C PRO A 54 11.98 10.94 25.60
N VAL A 55 11.10 11.92 25.52
CA VAL A 55 10.37 12.20 24.27
C VAL A 55 11.42 12.55 23.22
N ILE A 56 11.61 11.69 22.23
CA ILE A 56 12.46 11.99 21.09
C ILE A 56 11.76 13.11 20.31
N GLN A 57 12.17 14.34 20.53
CA GLN A 57 11.82 15.44 19.65
C GLN A 57 12.43 15.13 18.28
N ASN A 58 11.60 15.22 17.24
CA ASN A 58 11.92 14.88 15.85
C ASN A 58 12.88 15.89 15.16
N GLU A 59 13.91 16.29 15.81
CA GLU A 59 15.06 16.88 15.13
C GLU A 59 16.08 15.77 14.95
N LEU A 60 16.19 15.27 13.72
CA LEU A 60 17.34 14.44 13.34
C LEU A 60 18.59 15.29 13.56
N PRO A 61 19.36 15.02 14.60
CA PRO A 61 20.60 15.76 14.78
C PRO A 61 21.52 15.43 13.60
N ASP A 62 22.24 16.43 13.13
CA ASP A 62 23.38 16.23 12.25
C ASP A 62 24.16 14.99 12.71
N ARG A 63 24.60 14.16 11.76
CA ARG A 63 25.35 12.93 11.99
C ARG A 63 26.70 13.23 12.66
N VAL A 64 26.66 13.79 13.84
CA VAL A 64 27.83 13.86 14.72
C VAL A 64 27.92 12.47 15.37
N HIS A 65 29.03 11.79 15.21
CA HIS A 65 29.37 10.58 15.95
C HIS A 65 29.38 10.95 17.45
N LYS A 66 28.22 10.95 18.06
CA LYS A 66 28.14 11.03 19.53
C LYS A 66 28.53 9.66 20.06
N GLU A 67 29.50 9.62 20.95
CA GLU A 67 29.76 8.44 21.74
C GLU A 67 28.47 8.10 22.48
N PHE A 68 27.96 6.90 22.25
CA PHE A 68 26.78 6.42 22.96
C PHE A 68 27.12 6.19 24.42
N PRO A 69 26.21 6.49 25.37
CA PRO A 69 26.42 6.16 26.77
C PRO A 69 26.76 4.68 26.91
N LYS A 70 27.71 4.35 27.76
CA LYS A 70 28.15 2.95 28.01
C LYS A 70 27.04 2.08 28.60
N ASP A 71 26.04 2.70 29.22
CA ASP A 71 24.90 2.02 29.81
C ASP A 71 23.60 2.49 29.13
N MET A 72 22.95 1.59 28.42
CA MET A 72 21.69 1.85 27.75
C MET A 72 20.64 0.83 28.20
N LEU A 73 19.50 1.32 28.69
CA LEU A 73 18.38 0.51 29.13
C LEU A 73 17.29 0.52 28.06
N VAL A 74 16.96 -0.66 27.54
CA VAL A 74 15.73 -0.84 26.74
C VAL A 74 14.65 -1.38 27.68
N THR A 75 13.64 -0.58 27.92
CA THR A 75 12.48 -1.02 28.71
C THR A 75 11.32 -1.22 27.74
N VAL A 76 10.81 -2.44 27.67
CA VAL A 76 9.55 -2.73 27.01
C VAL A 76 8.47 -2.70 28.08
N ASN A 77 7.60 -1.71 27.99
CA ASN A 77 6.50 -1.54 28.91
C ASN A 77 5.19 -2.06 28.27
N LYS A 78 4.34 -2.71 29.08
CA LYS A 78 3.01 -3.14 28.63
C LYS A 78 1.97 -2.01 28.65
N ASP A 79 2.32 -0.85 29.19
CA ASP A 79 1.41 0.29 29.24
C ASP A 79 1.13 0.80 27.83
N VAL A 80 -0.15 0.93 27.51
CA VAL A 80 -0.58 1.53 26.25
C VAL A 80 -0.38 3.04 26.35
N ILE A 81 0.69 3.56 25.72
CA ILE A 81 1.05 4.98 25.74
C ILE A 81 0.56 5.74 24.49
N GLY A 82 -0.12 5.07 23.58
CA GLY A 82 -0.60 5.64 22.33
C GLY A 82 -1.84 4.92 21.80
N ASN A 83 -2.31 5.35 20.64
CA ASN A 83 -3.40 4.70 19.98
C ASN A 83 -2.98 3.30 19.47
N THR A 84 -3.87 2.33 19.59
CA THR A 84 -3.66 1.02 18.98
C THR A 84 -3.54 1.16 17.47
N MET A 85 -2.49 0.60 16.90
CA MET A 85 -2.36 0.50 15.45
C MET A 85 -3.48 -0.37 14.90
N LYS A 86 -4.28 0.22 14.01
CA LYS A 86 -5.39 -0.49 13.38
C LYS A 86 -4.91 -1.50 12.34
N TYR A 87 -3.86 -1.15 11.62
CA TYR A 87 -3.32 -1.96 10.52
C TYR A 87 -1.87 -2.30 10.76
N VAL A 88 -1.56 -3.58 10.65
CA VAL A 88 -0.20 -4.12 10.50
C VAL A 88 -0.14 -4.76 9.13
N ALA A 89 0.75 -4.29 8.27
CA ALA A 89 0.69 -4.59 6.85
C ALA A 89 2.04 -4.91 6.24
N TYR A 90 2.01 -5.73 5.19
CA TYR A 90 3.11 -5.82 4.24
C TYR A 90 2.85 -4.96 3.00
N ASN A 91 3.93 -4.54 2.36
CA ASN A 91 3.92 -3.90 1.06
C ASN A 91 4.31 -4.95 0.00
N GLN A 92 3.31 -5.50 -0.68
CA GLN A 92 3.52 -6.51 -1.70
C GLN A 92 3.20 -5.93 -3.08
N GLY A 93 4.20 -5.90 -3.96
CA GLY A 93 4.00 -5.42 -5.32
C GLY A 93 3.04 -6.31 -6.09
N TYR A 94 3.31 -7.62 -6.09
CA TYR A 94 2.52 -8.59 -6.85
C TYR A 94 2.23 -9.83 -6.01
N TYR A 95 0.97 -10.22 -6.01
CA TYR A 95 0.52 -11.45 -5.36
C TYR A 95 0.54 -12.59 -6.37
N MET A 96 1.56 -13.43 -6.34
CA MET A 96 1.76 -14.47 -7.33
C MET A 96 1.24 -15.82 -6.86
N PRO A 97 0.45 -16.53 -7.69
CA PRO A 97 0.11 -17.91 -7.42
C PRO A 97 1.35 -18.79 -7.31
N GLY A 98 1.34 -19.74 -6.39
CA GLY A 98 2.47 -20.64 -6.15
C GLY A 98 3.60 -20.09 -5.27
N SER A 99 3.61 -18.78 -4.98
CA SER A 99 4.39 -18.25 -3.87
C SER A 99 3.64 -18.52 -2.55
N ASN A 100 4.36 -18.80 -1.47
CA ASN A 100 3.72 -19.07 -0.17
C ASN A 100 3.29 -17.78 0.56
N ILE A 101 2.77 -16.78 -0.18
CA ILE A 101 2.37 -15.49 0.40
C ILE A 101 1.23 -15.69 1.39
N SER A 102 0.23 -16.52 1.05
CA SER A 102 -0.90 -16.81 1.95
C SER A 102 -0.42 -17.40 3.28
N GLY A 103 0.50 -18.37 3.26
CA GLY A 103 1.08 -18.95 4.46
C GLY A 103 1.86 -17.93 5.30
N TRP A 104 2.62 -17.03 4.65
CA TRP A 104 3.32 -15.96 5.35
C TRP A 104 2.38 -14.94 5.97
N LEU A 105 1.28 -14.59 5.30
CA LEU A 105 0.26 -13.69 5.84
C LEU A 105 -0.44 -14.30 7.05
N GLU A 106 -0.79 -15.58 6.98
CA GLU A 106 -1.39 -16.31 8.11
C GLU A 106 -0.41 -16.40 9.29
N TYR A 107 0.84 -16.79 9.03
CA TYR A 107 1.88 -16.90 10.06
C TYR A 107 2.16 -15.59 10.78
N SER A 108 2.30 -14.49 10.02
CA SER A 108 2.62 -13.17 10.59
C SER A 108 1.44 -12.45 11.23
N ASN A 109 0.23 -12.99 11.07
CA ASN A 109 -1.01 -12.42 11.61
C ASN A 109 -1.22 -10.94 11.26
N VAL A 110 -0.77 -10.53 10.08
CA VAL A 110 -1.03 -9.19 9.56
C VAL A 110 -2.47 -9.07 9.09
N ASN A 111 -3.04 -7.88 9.16
CA ASN A 111 -4.43 -7.63 8.81
C ASN A 111 -4.60 -6.71 7.60
N SER A 112 -3.52 -6.32 6.96
CA SER A 112 -3.57 -5.51 5.75
C SER A 112 -2.41 -5.82 4.79
N LEU A 113 -2.66 -5.62 3.49
CA LEU A 113 -1.66 -5.78 2.44
C LEU A 113 -1.81 -4.67 1.41
N ARG A 114 -0.72 -4.00 1.07
CA ARG A 114 -0.68 -3.09 -0.08
C ARG A 114 -0.35 -3.88 -1.34
N VAL A 115 -1.26 -3.87 -2.29
CA VAL A 115 -1.15 -4.56 -3.57
C VAL A 115 -1.00 -3.54 -4.70
N TRP A 116 0.01 -3.73 -5.55
CA TRP A 116 0.26 -2.86 -6.68
C TRP A 116 -0.46 -3.34 -7.92
N THR A 117 -1.04 -2.39 -8.65
CA THR A 117 -1.57 -2.64 -9.98
C THR A 117 -1.13 -1.53 -10.93
N SER A 118 -1.00 -1.89 -12.20
CA SER A 118 -0.89 -0.93 -13.31
C SER A 118 -2.24 -0.81 -13.99
N MET A 119 -2.70 0.41 -14.21
CA MET A 119 -3.94 0.63 -14.96
C MET A 119 -3.86 0.07 -16.39
N ASN A 120 -2.66 0.09 -17.01
CA ASN A 120 -2.48 -0.45 -18.35
C ASN A 120 -2.59 -1.97 -18.42
N ASP A 121 -2.30 -2.67 -17.31
CA ASP A 121 -2.39 -4.13 -17.26
C ASP A 121 -3.85 -4.60 -17.14
N TYR A 122 -4.65 -3.96 -16.30
CA TYR A 122 -5.99 -4.43 -15.96
C TYR A 122 -7.13 -3.65 -16.62
N VAL A 123 -6.96 -2.34 -16.81
CA VAL A 123 -7.91 -1.47 -17.49
C VAL A 123 -7.16 -0.58 -18.48
N PRO A 124 -6.60 -1.18 -19.56
CA PRO A 124 -5.92 -0.39 -20.59
C PRO A 124 -6.88 0.59 -21.27
N GLU A 125 -6.35 1.55 -22.04
CA GLU A 125 -7.18 2.59 -22.68
C GLU A 125 -8.27 2.00 -23.58
N GLU A 126 -7.96 0.93 -24.29
CA GLU A 126 -8.94 0.25 -25.14
C GLU A 126 -10.07 -0.44 -24.38
N ALA A 127 -9.96 -0.56 -23.04
CA ALA A 127 -11.02 -1.12 -22.20
C ALA A 127 -12.16 -0.13 -21.93
N VAL A 128 -11.99 1.14 -22.29
CA VAL A 128 -12.99 2.18 -22.12
C VAL A 128 -13.30 2.90 -23.43
N ASN A 129 -14.54 3.26 -23.60
CA ASN A 129 -15.01 4.07 -24.74
C ASN A 129 -15.17 5.53 -24.26
N TYR A 130 -14.07 6.28 -24.24
CA TYR A 130 -14.12 7.67 -23.84
C TYR A 130 -14.44 8.57 -25.05
N GLN A 131 -15.17 9.66 -24.76
CA GLN A 131 -15.50 10.66 -25.76
C GLN A 131 -14.32 11.61 -25.97
N LYS A 132 -13.75 11.59 -27.17
CA LYS A 132 -12.55 12.39 -27.49
C LYS A 132 -12.76 13.88 -27.51
N ASN A 133 -14.02 14.32 -27.68
CA ASN A 133 -14.40 15.74 -27.82
C ASN A 133 -15.18 16.25 -26.62
N LEU A 134 -15.00 15.66 -25.45
CA LEU A 134 -15.65 16.14 -24.24
C LEU A 134 -14.94 17.40 -23.75
N ASN A 135 -15.67 18.48 -23.56
CA ASN A 135 -15.10 19.82 -23.33
C ASN A 135 -15.60 20.49 -22.06
N THR A 136 -16.68 20.01 -21.46
CA THR A 136 -17.28 20.67 -20.30
C THR A 136 -17.53 19.73 -19.12
N LEU A 137 -17.73 20.31 -17.95
CA LEU A 137 -18.12 19.58 -16.74
C LEU A 137 -19.52 18.99 -16.91
N GLU A 138 -20.45 19.71 -17.55
CA GLU A 138 -21.82 19.27 -17.74
C GLU A 138 -21.87 18.00 -18.60
N GLU A 139 -21.09 17.95 -19.67
CA GLU A 139 -20.95 16.75 -20.51
C GLU A 139 -20.34 15.59 -19.71
N PHE A 140 -19.30 15.86 -18.91
CA PHE A 140 -18.69 14.86 -18.03
C PHE A 140 -19.72 14.27 -17.05
N GLU A 141 -20.48 15.11 -16.37
CA GLU A 141 -21.49 14.66 -15.41
C GLU A 141 -22.64 13.89 -16.10
N ALA A 142 -23.03 14.30 -17.31
CA ALA A 142 -24.04 13.58 -18.09
C ALA A 142 -23.59 12.15 -18.43
N TYR A 143 -22.38 11.98 -18.95
CA TYR A 143 -21.83 10.65 -19.25
C TYR A 143 -21.59 9.82 -18.00
N LYS A 144 -21.14 10.43 -16.90
CA LYS A 144 -21.02 9.77 -15.60
C LYS A 144 -22.38 9.23 -15.13
N HIS A 145 -23.41 10.02 -15.22
CA HIS A 145 -24.77 9.60 -14.86
C HIS A 145 -25.27 8.46 -15.77
N GLU A 146 -25.06 8.55 -17.07
CA GLU A 146 -25.42 7.51 -18.03
C GLU A 146 -24.71 6.18 -17.72
N LEU A 147 -23.39 6.19 -17.53
CA LEU A 147 -22.61 5.00 -17.16
C LEU A 147 -23.17 4.36 -15.88
N ARG A 148 -23.40 5.17 -14.84
CA ARG A 148 -23.86 4.70 -13.53
C ARG A 148 -25.31 4.23 -13.50
N SER A 149 -26.12 4.62 -14.48
CA SER A 149 -27.50 4.11 -14.62
C SER A 149 -27.52 2.60 -14.90
N SER A 150 -26.47 2.07 -15.52
CA SER A 150 -26.33 0.65 -15.88
C SER A 150 -24.87 0.20 -15.82
N PRO A 151 -24.22 0.15 -14.64
CA PRO A 151 -22.77 0.00 -14.51
C PRO A 151 -22.16 -1.19 -15.24
N GLU A 152 -22.85 -2.31 -15.28
CA GLU A 152 -22.35 -3.55 -15.92
C GLU A 152 -22.82 -3.75 -17.36
N LYS A 153 -23.79 -2.96 -17.81
CA LYS A 153 -24.41 -3.12 -19.14
C LYS A 153 -24.25 -1.91 -20.05
N ASN A 154 -23.51 -0.89 -19.58
CA ASN A 154 -23.24 0.30 -20.39
C ASN A 154 -22.25 0.01 -21.54
N ASN A 155 -22.19 0.92 -22.50
CA ASN A 155 -21.26 0.84 -23.64
C ASN A 155 -19.92 1.55 -23.38
N PHE A 156 -19.74 2.18 -22.21
CA PHE A 156 -18.54 2.93 -21.87
C PHE A 156 -17.39 2.05 -21.39
N ILE A 157 -17.71 0.91 -20.76
CA ILE A 157 -16.73 -0.01 -20.18
C ILE A 157 -16.84 -1.38 -20.86
N LYS A 158 -15.74 -1.84 -21.43
CA LYS A 158 -15.65 -3.15 -22.06
C LYS A 158 -15.33 -4.22 -21.00
N TRP A 159 -16.29 -4.54 -20.18
CA TRP A 159 -16.15 -5.46 -19.05
C TRP A 159 -15.54 -6.81 -19.43
N LYS A 160 -15.87 -7.35 -20.61
CA LYS A 160 -15.29 -8.62 -21.08
C LYS A 160 -13.76 -8.56 -21.13
N LEU A 161 -13.20 -7.47 -21.67
CA LEU A 161 -11.76 -7.27 -21.73
C LEU A 161 -11.14 -7.16 -20.32
N ILE A 162 -11.76 -6.39 -19.43
CA ILE A 162 -11.29 -6.24 -18.04
C ILE A 162 -11.30 -7.57 -17.31
N LEU A 163 -12.38 -8.35 -17.43
CA LEU A 163 -12.49 -9.68 -16.84
C LEU A 163 -11.39 -10.63 -17.36
N GLU A 164 -11.14 -10.62 -18.66
CA GLU A 164 -10.05 -11.40 -19.25
C GLU A 164 -8.71 -11.01 -18.66
N ARG A 165 -8.43 -9.70 -18.55
CA ARG A 165 -7.20 -9.16 -17.96
C ARG A 165 -7.03 -9.54 -16.50
N CYS A 166 -8.06 -9.39 -15.69
CA CYS A 166 -8.02 -9.70 -14.26
C CYS A 166 -7.87 -11.20 -13.94
N ARG A 167 -8.30 -12.08 -14.86
CA ARG A 167 -8.26 -13.53 -14.71
C ARG A 167 -7.05 -14.21 -15.33
N LYS A 168 -6.27 -13.51 -16.13
CA LYS A 168 -5.11 -14.06 -16.81
C LYS A 168 -3.81 -13.53 -16.25
N GLN A 169 -2.83 -14.39 -16.07
CA GLN A 169 -1.45 -14.05 -15.77
C GLN A 169 -0.71 -13.84 -17.11
N GLN A 170 -0.62 -12.60 -17.62
CA GLN A 170 -0.16 -12.40 -18.99
C GLN A 170 0.88 -11.33 -19.23
N PHE A 171 1.20 -10.47 -18.25
CA PHE A 171 1.88 -9.23 -18.61
C PHE A 171 3.39 -9.22 -18.35
N SER A 172 3.86 -10.05 -17.43
CA SER A 172 5.28 -10.27 -17.15
C SER A 172 5.46 -11.54 -16.33
N THR A 173 6.69 -11.98 -16.13
CA THR A 173 7.02 -13.08 -15.20
C THR A 173 6.59 -12.81 -13.78
N ASN A 174 6.32 -11.54 -13.44
CA ASN A 174 5.90 -11.07 -12.13
C ASN A 174 4.43 -10.65 -12.09
N SER A 175 3.64 -10.98 -13.10
CA SER A 175 2.22 -10.61 -13.15
C SER A 175 1.40 -11.41 -12.18
N MET A 176 0.57 -10.70 -11.46
CA MET A 176 -0.43 -11.24 -10.56
C MET A 176 -1.68 -11.65 -11.34
N VAL A 177 -2.26 -12.82 -11.00
CA VAL A 177 -3.65 -13.08 -11.34
C VAL A 177 -4.52 -12.29 -10.35
N PHE A 178 -5.00 -11.15 -10.79
CA PHE A 178 -5.61 -10.16 -9.91
C PHE A 178 -6.86 -10.69 -9.18
N GLU A 179 -7.74 -11.39 -9.91
CA GLU A 179 -8.94 -12.01 -9.31
C GLU A 179 -8.56 -12.99 -8.19
N TYR A 180 -7.54 -13.83 -8.43
CA TYR A 180 -7.07 -14.77 -7.42
C TYR A 180 -6.55 -14.05 -6.17
N ALA A 181 -5.74 -13.01 -6.35
CA ALA A 181 -5.23 -12.23 -5.23
C ALA A 181 -6.35 -11.61 -4.38
N LEU A 182 -7.37 -11.02 -5.03
CA LEU A 182 -8.50 -10.42 -4.33
C LEU A 182 -9.32 -11.44 -3.53
N LEU A 183 -9.59 -12.60 -4.14
CA LEU A 183 -10.37 -13.67 -3.50
C LEU A 183 -9.60 -14.28 -2.33
N GLU A 184 -8.31 -14.50 -2.48
CA GLU A 184 -7.47 -15.09 -1.45
C GLU A 184 -7.30 -14.13 -0.26
N LEU A 185 -7.03 -12.85 -0.50
CA LEU A 185 -6.93 -11.86 0.57
C LEU A 185 -8.26 -11.68 1.32
N LYS A 186 -9.38 -11.74 0.60
CA LYS A 186 -10.71 -11.75 1.22
C LYS A 186 -10.91 -13.00 2.09
N ARG A 187 -10.51 -14.19 1.61
CA ARG A 187 -10.58 -15.45 2.40
C ARG A 187 -9.78 -15.34 3.69
N LEU A 188 -8.62 -14.72 3.64
CA LEU A 188 -7.73 -14.49 4.78
C LEU A 188 -8.16 -13.33 5.70
N ASN A 189 -9.25 -12.64 5.36
CA ASN A 189 -9.72 -11.44 6.07
C ASN A 189 -8.65 -10.33 6.15
N ILE A 190 -7.89 -10.17 5.07
CA ILE A 190 -6.84 -9.15 4.92
C ILE A 190 -7.41 -7.94 4.18
N ASP A 191 -7.36 -6.78 4.81
CA ASP A 191 -7.72 -5.50 4.17
C ASP A 191 -6.71 -5.13 3.09
N VAL A 192 -7.19 -4.82 1.89
CA VAL A 192 -6.34 -4.46 0.75
C VAL A 192 -6.24 -2.96 0.60
N VAL A 193 -5.01 -2.43 0.55
CA VAL A 193 -4.72 -1.10 -0.01
C VAL A 193 -4.34 -1.29 -1.47
N LEU A 194 -5.28 -1.03 -2.38
CA LEU A 194 -5.05 -1.20 -3.80
C LEU A 194 -4.37 0.03 -4.39
N GLN A 195 -3.10 -0.14 -4.78
CA GLN A 195 -2.33 0.88 -5.47
C GLN A 195 -2.62 0.81 -6.98
N MET A 196 -3.28 1.85 -7.50
CA MET A 196 -3.67 1.94 -8.91
C MET A 196 -2.75 2.94 -9.64
N ASN A 197 -1.73 2.44 -10.34
CA ASN A 197 -0.74 3.31 -10.97
C ASN A 197 -1.17 3.75 -12.37
N SER A 198 -1.21 5.06 -12.58
CA SER A 198 -1.35 5.71 -13.89
C SER A 198 -0.70 7.08 -13.84
N THR A 199 0.07 7.41 -14.86
CA THR A 199 0.70 8.74 -15.03
C THR A 199 0.06 9.56 -16.15
N ASP A 200 -0.93 8.99 -16.83
CA ASP A 200 -1.57 9.59 -18.00
C ASP A 200 -2.71 10.53 -17.58
N PHE A 201 -2.34 11.62 -16.92
CA PHE A 201 -3.28 12.69 -16.56
C PHE A 201 -2.91 13.99 -17.25
N ASP A 202 -3.88 14.57 -17.95
CA ASP A 202 -3.85 15.95 -18.42
C ASP A 202 -5.06 16.74 -17.93
N HIS A 203 -5.13 18.04 -18.28
CA HIS A 203 -6.21 18.91 -17.80
C HIS A 203 -7.47 18.88 -18.67
N THR A 204 -7.46 18.13 -19.79
CA THR A 204 -8.61 18.06 -20.70
C THR A 204 -9.75 17.24 -20.12
N TRP A 205 -10.99 17.65 -20.41
CA TRP A 205 -12.15 16.89 -19.97
C TRP A 205 -12.22 15.49 -20.59
N SER A 206 -11.75 15.33 -21.81
CA SER A 206 -11.65 14.02 -22.46
C SER A 206 -10.72 13.07 -21.72
N ASN A 207 -9.53 13.54 -21.25
CA ASN A 207 -8.64 12.73 -20.45
C ASN A 207 -9.22 12.47 -19.06
N LYS A 208 -9.79 13.48 -18.42
CA LYS A 208 -10.46 13.32 -17.10
C LYS A 208 -11.53 12.24 -17.18
N TRP A 209 -12.34 12.23 -18.25
CA TRP A 209 -13.36 11.21 -18.46
C TRP A 209 -12.76 9.82 -18.72
N LYS A 210 -11.72 9.73 -19.55
CA LYS A 210 -10.98 8.49 -19.78
C LYS A 210 -10.46 7.91 -18.46
N GLN A 211 -9.78 8.72 -17.65
CA GLN A 211 -9.22 8.28 -16.39
C GLN A 211 -10.31 7.92 -15.36
N TRP A 212 -11.36 8.74 -15.27
CA TRP A 212 -12.49 8.44 -14.40
C TRP A 212 -13.08 7.05 -14.70
N GLN A 213 -13.34 6.72 -15.97
CA GLN A 213 -13.85 5.41 -16.38
C GLN A 213 -12.91 4.27 -15.99
N ARG A 214 -11.62 4.45 -16.22
CA ARG A 214 -10.60 3.42 -15.90
C ARG A 214 -10.51 3.15 -14.40
N PHE A 215 -10.40 4.19 -13.60
CA PHE A 215 -10.35 4.07 -12.14
C PHE A 215 -11.66 3.55 -11.55
N TYR A 216 -12.79 4.01 -12.07
CA TYR A 216 -14.09 3.47 -11.72
C TYR A 216 -14.18 1.97 -11.98
N ALA A 217 -13.78 1.53 -13.17
CA ALA A 217 -13.88 0.12 -13.56
C ALA A 217 -13.00 -0.79 -12.68
N LEU A 218 -11.76 -0.39 -12.40
CA LEU A 218 -10.87 -1.18 -11.53
C LEU A 218 -11.36 -1.20 -10.08
N ALA A 219 -11.81 -0.05 -9.56
CA ALA A 219 -12.36 0.04 -8.21
C ALA A 219 -13.67 -0.76 -8.07
N PHE A 220 -14.56 -0.67 -9.06
CA PHE A 220 -15.80 -1.47 -9.11
C PHE A 220 -15.49 -2.97 -9.07
N TYR A 221 -14.56 -3.41 -9.92
CA TYR A 221 -14.16 -4.82 -9.97
C TYR A 221 -13.55 -5.29 -8.65
N ALA A 222 -12.64 -4.53 -8.08
CA ALA A 222 -11.96 -4.88 -6.83
C ALA A 222 -12.94 -4.91 -5.64
N ALA A 223 -13.83 -3.92 -5.55
CA ALA A 223 -14.86 -3.87 -4.51
C ALA A 223 -15.90 -4.99 -4.65
N LYS A 224 -16.33 -5.28 -5.88
CA LYS A 224 -17.26 -6.38 -6.16
C LYS A 224 -16.68 -7.73 -5.77
N THR A 225 -15.43 -7.99 -6.15
CA THR A 225 -14.75 -9.29 -6.03
C THR A 225 -14.14 -9.53 -4.66
N GLY A 226 -13.36 -8.56 -4.18
CA GLY A 226 -12.54 -8.69 -2.97
C GLY A 226 -12.94 -7.82 -1.80
N ASP A 227 -14.10 -7.14 -1.85
CA ASP A 227 -14.55 -6.18 -0.83
C ASP A 227 -13.53 -5.05 -0.56
N VAL A 228 -12.71 -4.72 -1.55
CA VAL A 228 -11.66 -3.69 -1.42
C VAL A 228 -12.31 -2.33 -1.17
N THR A 229 -11.81 -1.64 -0.15
CA THR A 229 -12.30 -0.31 0.27
C THR A 229 -11.23 0.77 0.32
N MET A 230 -9.94 0.39 0.34
CA MET A 230 -8.82 1.32 0.39
C MET A 230 -8.10 1.38 -0.94
N PHE A 231 -7.97 2.56 -1.49
CA PHE A 231 -7.39 2.79 -2.80
C PHE A 231 -6.35 3.91 -2.75
N ALA A 232 -5.25 3.72 -3.45
CA ALA A 232 -4.21 4.73 -3.60
C ALA A 232 -3.97 5.01 -5.09
N MET A 233 -3.91 6.27 -5.45
CA MET A 233 -3.52 6.72 -6.78
C MET A 233 -2.01 6.88 -6.84
N GLN A 234 -1.39 6.46 -7.89
CA GLN A 234 0.00 6.65 -8.26
C GLN A 234 1.03 6.55 -7.11
N ASN A 235 1.92 5.57 -7.20
CA ASN A 235 3.04 5.45 -6.27
C ASN A 235 4.09 6.53 -6.57
N GLU A 236 4.58 7.16 -5.52
CA GLU A 236 5.67 8.14 -5.58
C GLU A 236 5.53 9.15 -6.73
N PRO A 237 4.41 9.89 -6.79
CA PRO A 237 4.15 10.80 -7.92
C PRO A 237 5.19 11.91 -8.06
N ASN A 238 5.94 12.21 -7.01
CA ASN A 238 7.03 13.18 -6.98
C ASN A 238 8.38 12.60 -7.42
N HIS A 239 8.49 11.29 -7.68
CA HIS A 239 9.77 10.65 -7.98
C HIS A 239 9.97 10.46 -9.49
N ARG A 240 11.17 10.78 -9.97
CA ARG A 240 11.50 10.76 -11.42
C ARG A 240 11.31 9.41 -12.12
N HIS A 241 11.43 8.30 -11.39
CA HIS A 241 11.30 6.95 -11.96
C HIS A 241 9.88 6.39 -11.91
N SER A 242 9.00 7.01 -11.11
CA SER A 242 7.59 6.58 -11.01
C SER A 242 6.67 7.39 -11.92
N GLY A 243 7.23 8.22 -12.80
CA GLY A 243 6.50 9.17 -13.64
C GLY A 243 6.19 10.45 -12.88
N PRO A 244 7.10 11.43 -12.89
CA PRO A 244 6.94 12.64 -12.07
C PRO A 244 5.72 13.44 -12.50
N MET A 245 4.86 13.73 -11.54
CA MET A 245 3.72 14.61 -11.69
C MET A 245 4.02 15.95 -11.02
N LYS A 246 3.48 17.03 -11.55
CA LYS A 246 3.41 18.29 -10.82
C LYS A 246 2.36 18.17 -9.71
N ILE A 247 2.55 18.87 -8.58
CA ILE A 247 1.58 18.82 -7.45
C ILE A 247 0.18 19.20 -7.92
N THR A 248 0.04 20.27 -8.70
CA THR A 248 -1.26 20.71 -9.24
C THR A 248 -1.92 19.66 -10.14
N GLN A 249 -1.14 18.97 -10.97
CA GLN A 249 -1.62 17.87 -11.79
C GLN A 249 -2.10 16.69 -10.92
N TYR A 250 -1.37 16.39 -9.86
CA TYR A 250 -1.74 15.34 -8.92
C TYR A 250 -3.05 15.67 -8.18
N VAL A 251 -3.20 16.91 -7.70
CA VAL A 251 -4.41 17.37 -7.01
C VAL A 251 -5.63 17.30 -7.93
N ASP A 252 -5.50 17.73 -9.18
CA ASP A 252 -6.59 17.62 -10.16
C ASP A 252 -6.94 16.16 -10.46
N ALA A 253 -5.92 15.31 -10.66
CA ALA A 253 -6.11 13.88 -10.86
C ALA A 253 -6.78 13.21 -9.66
N MET A 254 -6.37 13.58 -8.44
CA MET A 254 -6.93 13.05 -7.20
C MET A 254 -8.43 13.31 -7.08
N LYS A 255 -8.92 14.49 -7.47
CA LYS A 255 -10.36 14.82 -7.47
C LYS A 255 -11.14 13.87 -8.37
N ILE A 256 -10.64 13.63 -9.58
CA ILE A 256 -11.26 12.73 -10.56
C ILE A 256 -11.24 11.28 -10.09
N VAL A 257 -10.09 10.83 -9.59
CA VAL A 257 -9.90 9.44 -9.15
C VAL A 257 -10.70 9.13 -7.89
N SER A 258 -10.70 10.03 -6.90
CA SER A 258 -11.46 9.82 -5.67
C SER A 258 -12.97 9.78 -5.93
N ASP A 259 -13.48 10.63 -6.82
CA ASP A 259 -14.88 10.59 -7.26
C ASP A 259 -15.22 9.28 -7.99
N ALA A 260 -14.33 8.82 -8.88
CA ALA A 260 -14.51 7.54 -9.58
C ALA A 260 -14.60 6.35 -8.61
N ILE A 261 -13.69 6.30 -7.63
CA ILE A 261 -13.66 5.26 -6.60
C ILE A 261 -14.92 5.32 -5.73
N TYR A 262 -15.29 6.52 -5.28
CA TYR A 262 -16.50 6.72 -4.48
C TYR A 262 -17.73 6.22 -5.22
N CYS A 263 -17.92 6.64 -6.48
CA CYS A 263 -19.02 6.21 -7.33
C CYS A 263 -19.04 4.70 -7.54
N ALA A 264 -17.88 4.08 -7.79
CA ALA A 264 -17.76 2.63 -7.95
C ALA A 264 -18.23 1.87 -6.70
N ILE A 265 -17.81 2.31 -5.52
CA ILE A 265 -18.23 1.69 -4.25
C ILE A 265 -19.73 1.85 -4.03
N GLN A 266 -20.29 3.03 -4.29
CA GLN A 266 -21.74 3.26 -4.17
C GLN A 266 -22.53 2.33 -5.10
N ASP A 267 -22.08 2.18 -6.35
CA ASP A 267 -22.77 1.35 -7.32
C ASP A 267 -22.64 -0.16 -7.00
N VAL A 268 -21.48 -0.60 -6.48
CA VAL A 268 -21.32 -1.96 -5.94
C VAL A 268 -22.24 -2.20 -4.74
N ASN A 269 -22.32 -1.26 -3.81
CA ASN A 269 -23.22 -1.37 -2.66
C ASN A 269 -24.67 -1.52 -3.10
N LYS A 270 -25.10 -0.66 -4.04
CA LYS A 270 -26.46 -0.68 -4.58
C LYS A 270 -26.79 -1.99 -5.31
N LEU A 271 -25.89 -2.47 -6.16
CA LEU A 271 -26.13 -3.63 -7.02
C LEU A 271 -26.02 -4.96 -6.28
N TYR A 272 -25.15 -5.03 -5.27
CA TYR A 272 -24.82 -6.30 -4.59
C TYR A 272 -25.21 -6.34 -3.10
N GLY A 273 -25.92 -5.32 -2.61
CA GLY A 273 -26.37 -5.26 -1.21
C GLY A 273 -25.20 -5.17 -0.22
N LYS A 274 -24.05 -4.59 -0.64
CA LYS A 274 -22.90 -4.42 0.24
C LYS A 274 -22.98 -3.09 1.01
N HIS A 275 -22.14 -2.95 2.03
CA HIS A 275 -22.06 -1.75 2.89
C HIS A 275 -20.62 -1.25 2.99
N LEU A 276 -19.89 -1.25 1.87
CA LEU A 276 -18.50 -0.83 1.80
C LEU A 276 -18.37 0.69 1.93
N LYS A 277 -17.32 1.14 2.61
CA LYS A 277 -17.00 2.56 2.76
C LYS A 277 -15.69 2.84 2.05
N SER A 278 -15.73 3.66 0.99
CA SER A 278 -14.53 4.06 0.25
C SER A 278 -13.57 4.84 1.15
N ARG A 279 -12.28 4.53 1.00
CA ARG A 279 -11.18 5.24 1.65
C ARG A 279 -10.10 5.50 0.60
N PHE A 280 -9.66 6.74 0.51
CA PHE A 280 -8.62 7.14 -0.42
C PHE A 280 -7.32 7.41 0.35
N VAL A 281 -6.25 6.76 -0.08
CA VAL A 281 -4.91 6.88 0.53
C VAL A 281 -4.08 7.81 -0.35
N SER A 282 -3.72 8.98 0.17
CA SER A 282 -3.01 10.02 -0.58
C SER A 282 -2.30 10.99 0.38
N PRO A 283 -1.17 11.60 -0.04
CA PRO A 283 -0.31 11.19 -1.13
C PRO A 283 0.63 10.03 -0.73
N VAL A 284 1.10 9.26 -1.70
CA VAL A 284 2.11 8.21 -1.52
C VAL A 284 3.44 8.74 -2.09
N THR A 285 4.05 9.71 -1.42
CA THR A 285 5.27 10.38 -1.89
C THR A 285 6.53 9.56 -1.60
N ALA A 286 7.53 9.70 -2.47
CA ALA A 286 8.89 9.25 -2.19
C ALA A 286 9.53 10.18 -1.16
N GLY A 287 9.74 9.65 0.06
CA GLY A 287 10.27 10.42 1.18
C GLY A 287 9.31 11.48 1.72
N SER A 288 9.77 12.19 2.73
CA SER A 288 9.02 13.31 3.30
C SER A 288 9.13 14.54 2.40
N ASN A 289 8.00 15.09 1.97
CA ASN A 289 7.93 16.27 1.13
C ASN A 289 6.84 17.21 1.63
N ALA A 290 7.25 18.22 2.39
CA ALA A 290 6.35 19.16 3.05
C ALA A 290 5.41 19.90 2.07
N ASN A 291 5.91 20.26 0.88
CA ASN A 291 5.11 20.96 -0.12
C ASN A 291 3.96 20.08 -0.64
N TRP A 292 4.24 18.78 -0.85
CA TRP A 292 3.20 17.86 -1.26
C TRP A 292 2.15 17.64 -0.17
N TRP A 293 2.58 17.55 1.07
CA TRP A 293 1.64 17.40 2.19
C TRP A 293 0.76 18.63 2.38
N ALA A 294 1.34 19.83 2.25
CA ALA A 294 0.59 21.08 2.40
C ALA A 294 -0.47 21.30 1.30
N GLU A 295 -0.24 20.80 0.09
CA GLU A 295 -1.17 21.00 -1.04
C GLU A 295 -2.23 19.89 -1.16
N VAL A 296 -1.97 18.70 -0.60
CA VAL A 296 -2.86 17.54 -0.76
C VAL A 296 -3.73 17.32 0.47
N VAL A 297 -3.29 17.69 1.67
CA VAL A 297 -4.00 17.52 2.94
C VAL A 297 -4.58 18.82 3.43
#